data_1e9303664201217cb4c6a9e4dd659d31
#
_entry.id   1e9303664201217cb4c6a9e4dd659d31
#
_cell.length_a   1.000
_cell.length_b   1.000
_cell.length_c   1.000
_cell.angle_alpha   90.00
_cell.angle_beta   90.00
_cell.angle_gamma   90.00
#
_symmetry.space_group_name_H-M   'P 1'
#
loop_
_entity.id
_entity.type
_entity.pdbx_description
1 polymer ?
#
loop_
_entity_poly.entity_id
_entity_poly.type
_entity_poly.pdbx_seq_one_letter_code
_entity_poly.pdbx_strand_id
1 'polypeptide(L)'
;MPNLANIDNPYEDQEQEAFVKWLDDNGYPRFRVPNETYTKSHKQRLKNKKLGVSSGVPDLAVVVPNTGTRRVYVETLDSDDSADYDQPISRLVFIEMKRRKGGVTSTNQKKWIKTLNEAGIQTVVCKGCDEAIEFIKSITK
;
A
#
# COMPACT_ATOMS: atom_id res chain seq x y z
N MET A 1 -17.93 -12.06 3.61
CA MET A 1 -17.40 -10.83 4.24
C MET A 1 -18.39 -10.34 5.28
N PRO A 2 -17.93 -9.98 6.47
CA PRO A 2 -18.82 -9.36 7.43
C PRO A 2 -19.32 -8.01 6.88
N ASN A 3 -20.61 -7.75 7.10
CA ASN A 3 -21.16 -6.44 6.76
C ASN A 3 -20.75 -5.44 7.85
N LEU A 4 -19.75 -4.61 7.54
CA LEU A 4 -19.18 -3.65 8.49
C LEU A 4 -20.17 -2.56 8.92
N ALA A 5 -21.27 -2.36 8.17
CA ALA A 5 -22.28 -1.35 8.51
C ALA A 5 -22.93 -1.61 9.88
N ASN A 6 -22.97 -2.86 10.33
CA ASN A 6 -23.58 -3.26 11.60
C ASN A 6 -22.58 -3.41 12.74
N ILE A 7 -21.31 -3.07 12.52
CA ILE A 7 -20.25 -3.17 13.52
C ILE A 7 -19.82 -1.75 13.92
N ASP A 8 -19.95 -1.42 15.20
CA ASP A 8 -19.61 -0.07 15.69
C ASP A 8 -18.11 0.26 15.53
N ASN A 9 -17.24 -0.68 15.87
CA ASN A 9 -15.79 -0.50 15.72
C ASN A 9 -15.14 -1.81 15.21
N PRO A 10 -15.15 -2.07 13.89
CA PRO A 10 -14.55 -3.27 13.34
C PRO A 10 -13.07 -3.38 13.70
N TYR A 11 -12.55 -4.59 13.72
CA TYR A 11 -11.10 -4.80 13.84
C TYR A 11 -10.38 -4.25 12.61
N GLU A 12 -9.11 -3.89 12.79
CA GLU A 12 -8.27 -3.38 11.70
C GLU A 12 -8.22 -4.34 10.51
N ASP A 13 -8.07 -5.64 10.78
CA ASP A 13 -8.07 -6.67 9.72
C ASP A 13 -9.38 -6.72 8.95
N GLN A 14 -10.52 -6.52 9.62
CA GLN A 14 -11.82 -6.47 8.97
C GLN A 14 -11.95 -5.24 8.05
N GLU A 15 -11.47 -4.10 8.49
CA GLU A 15 -11.44 -2.87 7.71
C GLU A 15 -10.53 -3.03 6.48
N GLN A 16 -9.36 -3.63 6.66
CA GLN A 16 -8.43 -3.87 5.56
C GLN A 16 -8.98 -4.87 4.55
N GLU A 17 -9.58 -5.97 5.02
CA GLU A 17 -10.19 -6.96 4.14
C GLU A 17 -11.32 -6.35 3.28
N ALA A 18 -12.16 -5.53 3.89
CA ALA A 18 -13.22 -4.83 3.17
C ALA A 18 -12.66 -3.87 2.10
N PHE A 19 -11.61 -3.14 2.44
CA PHE A 19 -10.95 -2.24 1.50
C PHE A 19 -10.27 -2.99 0.34
N VAL A 20 -9.58 -4.08 0.63
CA VAL A 20 -8.96 -4.93 -0.40
C VAL A 20 -10.01 -5.47 -1.37
N LYS A 21 -11.16 -5.92 -0.84
CA LYS A 21 -12.26 -6.36 -1.70
C LYS A 21 -12.77 -5.23 -2.61
N TRP A 22 -12.93 -4.03 -2.05
CA TRP A 22 -13.33 -2.87 -2.84
C TRP A 22 -12.31 -2.55 -3.95
N LEU A 23 -11.01 -2.60 -3.63
CA LEU A 23 -9.96 -2.40 -4.63
C LEU A 23 -10.05 -3.43 -5.77
N ASP A 24 -10.21 -4.69 -5.42
CA ASP A 24 -10.33 -5.77 -6.41
C ASP A 24 -11.58 -5.61 -7.28
N ASP A 25 -12.72 -5.29 -6.68
CA ASP A 25 -13.98 -5.07 -7.38
C ASP A 25 -13.92 -3.87 -8.34
N ASN A 26 -13.06 -2.90 -8.07
CA ASN A 26 -12.89 -1.68 -8.87
C ASN A 26 -11.62 -1.68 -9.74
N GLY A 27 -10.90 -2.80 -9.79
CA GLY A 27 -9.78 -2.98 -10.72
C GLY A 27 -8.49 -2.27 -10.34
N TYR A 28 -8.27 -1.96 -9.07
CA TYR A 28 -7.01 -1.38 -8.60
C TYR A 28 -6.01 -2.49 -8.25
N PRO A 29 -4.85 -2.55 -8.94
CA PRO A 29 -3.79 -3.46 -8.51
C PRO A 29 -3.31 -3.08 -7.11
N ARG A 30 -3.10 -4.07 -6.28
CA ARG A 30 -2.70 -3.84 -4.89
C ARG A 30 -1.81 -4.99 -4.42
N PHE A 31 -1.00 -4.72 -3.41
CA PHE A 31 -0.27 -5.77 -2.72
C PHE A 31 -0.05 -5.39 -1.25
N ARG A 32 0.08 -6.42 -0.43
CA ARG A 32 0.41 -6.26 0.98
C ARG A 32 1.92 -6.31 1.18
N VAL A 33 2.42 -5.44 2.04
CA VAL A 33 3.82 -5.48 2.47
C VAL A 33 3.88 -6.16 3.85
N PRO A 34 4.37 -7.41 3.96
CA PRO A 34 4.53 -8.04 5.26
C PRO A 34 5.71 -7.40 5.99
N ASN A 35 5.42 -6.60 7.01
CA ASN A 35 6.44 -5.91 7.79
C ASN A 35 6.69 -6.53 9.17
N GLU A 36 5.80 -7.39 9.62
CA GLU A 36 5.95 -8.13 10.88
C GLU A 36 5.53 -9.58 10.68
N THR A 37 6.51 -10.46 10.67
CA THR A 37 6.25 -11.88 10.77
C THR A 37 6.32 -12.25 12.25
N TYR A 38 5.16 -12.52 12.87
CA TYR A 38 5.16 -13.00 14.25
C TYR A 38 5.84 -14.36 14.29
N THR A 39 6.99 -14.42 14.94
CA THR A 39 7.71 -15.66 15.16
C THR A 39 8.37 -15.64 16.52
N LYS A 40 8.28 -16.76 17.23
CA LYS A 40 8.98 -16.96 18.50
C LYS A 40 10.46 -17.26 18.31
N SER A 41 10.86 -17.61 17.09
CA SER A 41 12.26 -17.95 16.78
C SER A 41 13.11 -16.71 16.60
N HIS A 42 14.08 -16.53 17.46
CA HIS A 42 15.08 -15.46 17.35
C HIS A 42 15.88 -15.57 16.04
N LYS A 43 16.23 -16.78 15.65
CA LYS A 43 16.94 -17.06 14.39
C LYS A 43 16.12 -16.61 13.17
N GLN A 44 14.81 -16.88 13.15
CA GLN A 44 13.93 -16.47 12.06
C GLN A 44 13.77 -14.96 12.01
N ARG A 45 13.68 -14.29 13.15
CA ARG A 45 13.63 -12.82 13.22
C ARG A 45 14.91 -12.18 12.67
N LEU A 46 16.07 -12.70 13.02
CA LEU A 46 17.34 -12.23 12.47
C LEU A 46 17.43 -12.45 10.97
N LYS A 47 16.97 -13.60 10.47
CA LYS A 47 16.93 -13.90 9.05
C LYS A 47 16.01 -12.92 8.31
N ASN A 48 14.80 -12.71 8.83
CA ASN A 48 13.84 -11.75 8.25
C ASN A 48 14.44 -10.35 8.17
N LYS A 49 15.11 -9.89 9.23
CA LYS A 49 15.77 -8.59 9.24
C LYS A 49 16.88 -8.49 8.19
N LYS A 50 17.69 -9.53 8.05
CA LYS A 50 18.74 -9.59 6.99
C LYS A 50 18.16 -9.57 5.59
N LEU A 51 16.97 -10.12 5.41
CA LEU A 51 16.26 -10.13 4.12
C LEU A 51 15.48 -8.83 3.86
N GLY A 52 15.58 -7.86 4.74
CA GLY A 52 15.01 -6.53 4.53
C GLY A 52 13.64 -6.29 5.16
N VAL A 53 13.15 -7.19 6.00
CA VAL A 53 11.90 -6.95 6.73
C VAL A 53 12.14 -5.82 7.73
N SER A 54 11.34 -4.77 7.62
CA SER A 54 11.41 -3.59 8.49
C SER A 54 10.11 -3.37 9.22
N SER A 55 10.20 -3.05 10.50
CA SER A 55 9.02 -2.71 11.29
C SER A 55 8.44 -1.36 10.89
N GLY A 56 7.11 -1.28 10.81
CA GLY A 56 6.39 -0.04 10.60
C GLY A 56 6.21 0.39 9.16
N VAL A 57 6.63 -0.42 8.18
CA VAL A 57 6.32 -0.16 6.77
C VAL A 57 4.80 -0.23 6.59
N PRO A 58 4.17 0.70 5.85
CA PRO A 58 2.73 0.66 5.62
C PRO A 58 2.27 -0.66 5.02
N ASP A 59 1.11 -1.15 5.48
CA ASP A 59 0.63 -2.50 5.18
C ASP A 59 0.28 -2.72 3.73
N LEU A 60 -0.23 -1.71 3.05
CA LEU A 60 -0.86 -1.87 1.74
C LEU A 60 -0.31 -0.89 0.72
N ALA A 61 -0.01 -1.40 -0.47
CA ALA A 61 0.36 -0.59 -1.62
C ALA A 61 -0.70 -0.72 -2.70
N VAL A 62 -1.08 0.40 -3.31
CA VAL A 62 -2.10 0.47 -4.35
C VAL A 62 -1.55 1.19 -5.58
N VAL A 63 -1.76 0.61 -6.74
CA VAL A 63 -1.46 1.25 -8.02
C VAL A 63 -2.66 2.06 -8.44
N VAL A 64 -2.51 3.39 -8.51
CA VAL A 64 -3.58 4.31 -8.87
C VAL A 64 -3.31 4.86 -10.26
N PRO A 65 -4.25 4.68 -11.22
CA PRO A 65 -4.09 5.26 -12.54
C PRO A 65 -4.12 6.78 -12.48
N ASN A 66 -3.34 7.39 -13.36
CA ASN A 66 -3.35 8.83 -13.56
C ASN A 66 -3.61 9.11 -15.05
N THR A 67 -3.99 10.33 -15.39
CA THR A 67 -4.20 10.71 -16.79
C THR A 67 -2.87 10.97 -17.50
N GLY A 68 -2.82 10.59 -18.78
CA GLY A 68 -1.67 10.86 -19.63
C GLY A 68 -0.75 9.67 -19.83
N THR A 69 0.28 9.91 -20.61
CA THR A 69 1.33 8.94 -20.91
C THR A 69 2.68 9.63 -20.84
N ARG A 70 3.71 8.84 -20.65
CA ARG A 70 5.09 9.29 -20.80
C ARG A 70 5.81 8.44 -21.82
N ARG A 71 6.73 9.04 -22.54
CA ARG A 71 7.58 8.32 -23.48
C ARG A 71 8.65 7.52 -22.72
N VAL A 72 8.73 6.24 -23.04
CA VAL A 72 9.70 5.33 -22.42
C VAL A 72 10.57 4.72 -23.52
N TYR A 73 11.86 4.79 -23.30
CA TYR A 73 12.86 4.10 -24.12
C TYR A 73 13.40 2.92 -23.31
N VAL A 74 13.30 1.74 -23.88
CA VAL A 74 13.83 0.53 -23.26
C VAL A 74 14.92 -0.04 -24.14
N GLU A 75 16.13 -0.10 -23.59
CA GLU A 75 17.24 -0.79 -24.19
C GLU A 75 17.37 -2.16 -23.53
N THR A 76 17.30 -3.22 -24.32
CA THR A 76 17.48 -4.56 -23.80
C THR A 76 18.94 -4.97 -23.96
N LEU A 77 19.52 -5.51 -22.89
CA LEU A 77 20.93 -5.91 -22.86
C LEU A 77 21.24 -7.10 -23.78
N ASP A 78 20.22 -7.88 -24.12
CA ASP A 78 20.36 -9.15 -24.84
C ASP A 78 19.91 -9.11 -26.31
N SER A 79 19.45 -7.96 -26.79
CA SER A 79 19.04 -7.81 -28.18
C SER A 79 19.31 -6.38 -28.66
N ASP A 80 19.53 -6.22 -29.96
CA ASP A 80 19.62 -4.92 -30.61
C ASP A 80 18.24 -4.22 -30.70
N ASP A 81 17.21 -4.81 -30.12
CA ASP A 81 15.86 -4.26 -30.12
C ASP A 81 15.71 -3.20 -29.04
N SER A 82 15.60 -1.96 -29.46
CA SER A 82 15.16 -0.86 -28.61
C SER A 82 13.67 -0.63 -28.87
N ALA A 83 12.90 -0.50 -27.79
CA ALA A 83 11.50 -0.14 -27.89
C ALA A 83 11.29 1.27 -27.35
N ASP A 84 10.61 2.08 -28.14
CA ASP A 84 10.20 3.44 -27.79
C ASP A 84 8.68 3.48 -27.84
N TYR A 85 8.02 3.61 -26.68
CA TYR A 85 6.57 3.54 -26.59
C TYR A 85 6.02 4.50 -25.54
N ASP A 86 4.74 4.82 -25.68
CA ASP A 86 4.02 5.62 -24.70
C ASP A 86 3.50 4.71 -23.60
N GLN A 87 3.91 4.99 -22.37
CA GLN A 87 3.51 4.26 -21.19
C GLN A 87 2.45 5.04 -20.41
N PRO A 88 1.33 4.40 -20.01
CA PRO A 88 0.38 5.06 -19.12
C PRO A 88 1.05 5.51 -17.83
N ILE A 89 0.65 6.68 -17.34
CA ILE A 89 1.13 7.17 -16.06
C ILE A 89 0.28 6.59 -14.96
N SER A 90 0.93 5.89 -14.04
CA SER A 90 0.31 5.42 -12.79
C SER A 90 1.23 5.79 -11.65
N ARG A 91 0.70 5.80 -10.45
CA ARG A 91 1.50 6.02 -9.25
C ARG A 91 1.21 4.98 -8.20
N LEU A 92 2.23 4.68 -7.42
CA LEU A 92 2.12 3.79 -6.28
C LEU A 92 1.87 4.64 -5.05
N VAL A 93 0.83 4.32 -4.30
CA VAL A 93 0.54 4.93 -3.00
C VAL A 93 0.56 3.88 -1.92
N PHE A 94 0.96 4.27 -0.71
CA PHE A 94 0.96 3.39 0.44
C PHE A 94 -0.12 3.82 1.43
N ILE A 95 -0.79 2.85 2.01
CA ILE A 95 -1.86 3.08 2.97
C ILE A 95 -1.60 2.25 4.22
N GLU A 96 -1.54 2.93 5.36
CA GLU A 96 -1.55 2.31 6.67
C GLU A 96 -2.98 2.28 7.17
N MET A 97 -3.53 1.08 7.33
CA MET A 97 -4.90 0.92 7.82
C MET A 97 -4.95 0.95 9.34
N LYS A 98 -5.94 1.64 9.87
CA LYS A 98 -6.24 1.69 11.30
C LYS A 98 -7.73 1.47 11.52
N ARG A 99 -8.09 1.09 12.75
CA ARG A 99 -9.50 1.06 13.15
C ARG A 99 -10.09 2.47 13.09
N ARG A 100 -11.39 2.56 12.88
CA ARG A 100 -12.13 3.85 12.87
C ARG A 100 -11.94 4.63 14.15
N LYS A 101 -11.88 3.91 15.29
CA LYS A 101 -11.73 4.49 16.63
C LYS A 101 -10.59 3.81 17.36
N GLY A 102 -9.75 4.58 18.03
CA GLY A 102 -8.72 4.07 18.93
C GLY A 102 -7.47 3.51 18.28
N GLY A 103 -7.36 3.57 16.97
CA GLY A 103 -6.13 3.14 16.29
C GLY A 103 -4.99 4.14 16.53
N VAL A 104 -3.82 3.62 16.88
CA VAL A 104 -2.63 4.42 17.17
C VAL A 104 -1.52 4.09 16.17
N THR A 105 -0.93 5.12 15.60
CA THR A 105 0.24 4.98 14.73
C THR A 105 1.50 4.90 15.56
N SER A 106 2.25 3.81 15.41
CA SER A 106 3.50 3.61 16.15
C SER A 106 4.60 4.58 15.69
N THR A 107 5.67 4.70 16.49
CA THR A 107 6.83 5.53 16.15
C THR A 107 7.49 5.07 14.84
N ASN A 108 7.65 3.77 14.64
CA ASN A 108 8.23 3.22 13.41
C ASN A 108 7.33 3.48 12.20
N GLN A 109 6.01 3.36 12.35
CA GLN A 109 5.06 3.69 11.30
C GLN A 109 5.12 5.17 10.91
N LYS A 110 5.15 6.07 11.88
CA LYS A 110 5.30 7.52 11.63
C LYS A 110 6.58 7.83 10.88
N LYS A 111 7.67 7.18 11.24
CA LYS A 111 8.98 7.35 10.59
C LYS A 111 8.95 6.93 9.12
N TRP A 112 8.35 5.78 8.81
CA TRP A 112 8.21 5.31 7.44
C TRP A 112 7.28 6.17 6.61
N ILE A 113 6.15 6.60 7.17
CA ILE A 113 5.21 7.50 6.49
C ILE A 113 5.91 8.80 6.11
N LYS A 114 6.66 9.38 7.03
CA LYS A 114 7.45 10.59 6.77
C LYS A 114 8.50 10.36 5.68
N THR A 115 9.27 9.29 5.78
CA THR A 115 10.34 8.95 4.82
C THR A 115 9.79 8.78 3.42
N LEU A 116 8.68 8.06 3.26
CA LEU A 116 8.07 7.82 1.95
C LEU A 116 7.51 9.12 1.35
N ASN A 117 6.80 9.92 2.14
CA ASN A 117 6.27 11.20 1.66
C ASN A 117 7.38 12.17 1.27
N GLU A 118 8.45 12.25 2.04
CA GLU A 118 9.61 13.09 1.71
C GLU A 118 10.31 12.64 0.41
N ALA A 119 10.25 11.34 0.11
CA ALA A 119 10.77 10.78 -1.13
C ALA A 119 9.82 10.95 -2.34
N GLY A 120 8.68 11.60 -2.14
CA GLY A 120 7.68 11.80 -3.20
C GLY A 120 6.72 10.64 -3.40
N ILE A 121 6.70 9.68 -2.48
CA ILE A 121 5.80 8.52 -2.52
C ILE A 121 4.64 8.77 -1.56
N GLN A 122 3.47 9.08 -2.09
CA GLN A 122 2.31 9.43 -1.29
C GLN A 122 1.93 8.28 -0.34
N THR A 123 1.87 8.59 0.94
CA THR A 123 1.61 7.62 2.00
C THR A 123 0.67 8.24 3.02
N VAL A 124 -0.41 7.54 3.35
CA VAL A 124 -1.45 8.04 4.24
C VAL A 124 -1.84 6.99 5.28
N VAL A 125 -2.38 7.47 6.40
CA VAL A 125 -3.07 6.65 7.38
C VAL A 125 -4.56 6.81 7.13
N CYS A 126 -5.27 5.69 6.99
CA CYS A 126 -6.72 5.70 6.82
C CYS A 126 -7.39 4.99 7.99
N LYS A 127 -8.30 5.68 8.64
CA LYS A 127 -9.08 5.15 9.75
C LYS A 127 -10.37 4.53 9.23
N GLY A 128 -10.28 3.24 8.91
CA GLY A 128 -11.39 2.48 8.37
C GLY A 128 -11.43 2.41 6.86
N CYS A 129 -12.22 1.45 6.37
CA CYS A 129 -12.40 1.17 4.96
C CYS A 129 -12.95 2.38 4.19
N ASP A 130 -13.95 3.07 4.73
CA ASP A 130 -14.61 4.19 4.05
C ASP A 130 -13.65 5.34 3.80
N GLU A 131 -12.80 5.66 4.76
CA GLU A 131 -11.79 6.72 4.60
C GLU A 131 -10.75 6.33 3.54
N ALA A 132 -10.35 5.07 3.49
CA ALA A 132 -9.44 4.57 2.47
C ALA A 132 -10.05 4.63 1.07
N ILE A 133 -11.32 4.26 0.93
CA ILE A 133 -12.05 4.35 -0.34
C ILE A 133 -12.13 5.80 -0.82
N GLU A 134 -12.51 6.71 0.06
CA GLU A 134 -12.60 8.15 -0.27
C GLU A 134 -11.23 8.71 -0.69
N PHE A 135 -10.17 8.29 -0.02
CA PHE A 135 -8.82 8.69 -0.39
C PHE A 135 -8.48 8.24 -1.83
N ILE A 136 -8.70 6.97 -2.16
CA ILE A 136 -8.41 6.45 -3.50
C ILE A 136 -9.26 7.17 -4.56
N LYS A 137 -10.54 7.38 -4.30
CA LYS A 137 -11.42 8.13 -5.22
C LYS A 137 -10.92 9.56 -5.45
N SER A 138 -10.42 10.22 -4.40
CA SER A 138 -9.96 11.61 -4.47
C SER A 138 -8.73 11.79 -5.35
N ILE A 139 -7.90 10.76 -5.51
CA ILE A 139 -6.66 10.81 -6.28
C ILE A 139 -6.72 10.08 -7.63
N THR A 140 -7.81 9.36 -7.89
CA THR A 140 -8.02 8.68 -9.17
C THR A 140 -8.45 9.68 -10.24
N LYS A 141 -7.77 9.66 -11.38
CA LYS A 141 -8.06 10.55 -12.52
C LYS A 141 -8.42 9.77 -13.76
#